data_b3afa118c416ec6e16ba3ed1793bce4c
#
_entry.id   b3afa118c416ec6e16ba3ed1793bce4c
#
_cell.length_a   1.000
_cell.length_b   1.000
_cell.length_c   1.000
_cell.angle_alpha   90.00
_cell.angle_beta   90.00
_cell.angle_gamma   90.00
#
_symmetry.space_group_name_H-M   'P 1'
#
loop_
_entity.id
_entity.type
_entity.pdbx_description
1 polymer ?
#
loop_
_entity_poly.entity_id
_entity_poly.type
_entity_poly.pdbx_seq_one_letter_code
_entity_poly.pdbx_strand_id
1 'polypeptide(L)'
;MLKNIAARIPKELEEEIEIFMREKGIDKSSAIRKILEIGIIEWRKERAVELYRRRRVTLWKASYIAKISLREMIDELKNRNLPLNTTLEDIEEDILAAQKAESDSD
;
A
#
# COMPACT_ATOMS: atom_id res chain seq x y z
N MET A 1 4.47 20.30 0.46
CA MET A 1 4.34 21.23 -0.68
C MET A 1 3.35 20.68 -1.69
N LEU A 2 2.43 21.52 -2.17
CA LEU A 2 1.43 21.11 -3.15
C LEU A 2 1.97 21.23 -4.57
N LYS A 3 1.67 20.24 -5.39
CA LYS A 3 2.04 20.21 -6.80
C LYS A 3 0.79 20.05 -7.65
N ASN A 4 0.79 20.64 -8.82
CA ASN A 4 -0.30 20.48 -9.76
C ASN A 4 -0.06 19.29 -10.67
N ILE A 5 -1.08 18.46 -10.83
CA ILE A 5 -1.04 17.30 -11.74
C ILE A 5 -2.25 17.43 -12.67
N ALA A 6 -2.01 17.29 -13.96
CA ALA A 6 -3.07 17.31 -14.95
C ALA A 6 -3.16 15.94 -15.63
N ALA A 7 -4.37 15.43 -15.76
CA ALA A 7 -4.63 14.16 -16.41
C ALA A 7 -5.99 14.19 -17.10
N ARG A 8 -6.08 13.52 -18.25
CA ARG A 8 -7.34 13.29 -18.91
C ARG A 8 -7.91 11.99 -18.41
N ILE A 9 -9.17 11.99 -18.01
CA ILE A 9 -9.83 10.80 -17.47
C ILE A 9 -11.07 10.46 -18.28
N PRO A 10 -11.46 9.18 -18.36
CA PRO A 10 -12.72 8.81 -19.00
C PRO A 10 -13.91 9.39 -18.26
N LYS A 11 -15.00 9.58 -18.98
CA LYS A 11 -16.23 10.12 -18.43
C LYS A 11 -16.74 9.31 -17.24
N GLU A 12 -16.59 7.99 -17.29
CA GLU A 12 -17.02 7.09 -16.22
C GLU A 12 -16.32 7.39 -14.89
N LEU A 13 -15.03 7.73 -14.96
CA LEU A 13 -14.27 8.08 -13.74
C LEU A 13 -14.70 9.45 -13.21
N GLU A 14 -15.00 10.39 -14.12
CA GLU A 14 -15.48 11.71 -13.70
C GLU A 14 -16.82 11.58 -12.96
N GLU A 15 -17.72 10.74 -13.46
CA GLU A 15 -19.02 10.48 -12.83
C GLU A 15 -18.85 9.90 -11.43
N GLU A 16 -17.90 8.97 -11.25
CA GLU A 16 -17.61 8.40 -9.94
C GLU A 16 -17.04 9.45 -8.97
N ILE A 17 -16.20 10.34 -9.47
CA ILE A 17 -15.69 11.46 -8.66
C ILE A 17 -16.84 12.34 -8.17
N GLU A 18 -17.80 12.63 -9.04
CA GLU A 18 -18.98 13.44 -8.67
C GLU A 18 -19.81 12.75 -7.57
N ILE A 19 -19.98 11.43 -7.66
CA ILE A 19 -20.67 10.66 -6.63
C ILE A 19 -19.92 10.76 -5.31
N PHE A 20 -18.61 10.57 -5.34
CA PHE A 20 -17.75 10.64 -4.16
C PHE A 20 -17.85 12.03 -3.48
N MET A 21 -17.82 13.09 -4.28
CA MET A 21 -17.98 14.45 -3.78
C MET A 21 -19.30 14.64 -3.04
N ARG A 22 -20.39 14.14 -3.59
CA ARG A 22 -21.72 14.26 -2.98
C ARG A 22 -21.82 13.45 -1.69
N GLU A 23 -21.32 12.23 -1.71
CA GLU A 23 -21.37 11.36 -0.52
C GLU A 23 -20.53 11.88 0.63
N LYS A 24 -19.38 12.47 0.33
CA LYS A 24 -18.48 13.00 1.35
C LYS A 24 -18.72 14.46 1.69
N GLY A 25 -19.50 15.16 0.89
CA GLY A 25 -19.76 16.58 1.08
C GLY A 25 -18.51 17.44 0.94
N ILE A 26 -17.66 17.11 -0.03
CA ILE A 26 -16.38 17.80 -0.24
C ILE A 26 -16.29 18.32 -1.69
N ASP A 27 -15.38 19.26 -1.90
CA ASP A 27 -15.13 19.83 -3.22
C ASP A 27 -14.33 18.87 -4.10
N LYS A 28 -14.23 19.19 -5.38
CA LYS A 28 -13.61 18.33 -6.38
C LYS A 28 -12.12 18.08 -6.09
N SER A 29 -11.37 19.12 -5.73
CA SER A 29 -9.95 18.98 -5.43
C SER A 29 -9.70 18.04 -4.25
N SER A 30 -10.49 18.19 -3.20
CA SER A 30 -10.40 17.32 -2.02
C SER A 30 -10.79 15.88 -2.34
N ALA A 31 -11.82 15.69 -3.16
CA ALA A 31 -12.27 14.37 -3.60
C ALA A 31 -11.18 13.66 -4.39
N ILE A 32 -10.56 14.36 -5.35
CA ILE A 32 -9.49 13.79 -6.16
C ILE A 32 -8.30 13.40 -5.29
N ARG A 33 -7.90 14.26 -4.34
CA ARG A 33 -6.78 13.93 -3.43
C ARG A 33 -7.08 12.70 -2.60
N LYS A 34 -8.29 12.59 -2.05
CA LYS A 34 -8.67 11.43 -1.25
C LYS A 34 -8.68 10.14 -2.06
N ILE A 35 -9.21 10.19 -3.26
CA ILE A 35 -9.24 9.03 -4.16
C ILE A 35 -7.82 8.61 -4.54
N LEU A 36 -6.96 9.59 -4.84
CA LEU A 36 -5.55 9.31 -5.14
C LEU A 36 -4.84 8.66 -3.94
N GLU A 37 -5.10 9.13 -2.73
CA GLU A 37 -4.51 8.54 -1.52
C GLU A 37 -4.92 7.07 -1.37
N ILE A 38 -6.22 6.79 -1.55
CA ILE A 38 -6.74 5.42 -1.48
C ILE A 38 -6.07 4.55 -2.55
N GLY A 39 -5.98 5.05 -3.77
CA GLY A 39 -5.36 4.32 -4.88
C GLY A 39 -3.90 4.04 -4.67
N ILE A 40 -3.14 5.01 -4.14
CA ILE A 40 -1.71 4.84 -3.89
C ILE A 40 -1.47 3.84 -2.76
N ILE A 41 -2.28 3.86 -1.71
CA ILE A 41 -2.18 2.89 -0.61
C ILE A 41 -2.39 1.47 -1.16
N GLU A 42 -3.42 1.27 -1.95
CA GLU A 42 -3.71 -0.04 -2.55
C GLU A 42 -2.62 -0.47 -3.53
N TRP A 43 -2.15 0.45 -4.36
CA TRP A 43 -1.07 0.16 -5.31
C TRP A 43 0.23 -0.26 -4.60
N ARG A 44 0.59 0.43 -3.50
CA ARG A 44 1.77 0.06 -2.73
C ARG A 44 1.69 -1.36 -2.19
N LYS A 45 0.51 -1.75 -1.71
CA LYS A 45 0.28 -3.12 -1.23
C LYS A 45 0.42 -4.13 -2.36
N GLU A 46 -0.18 -3.85 -3.50
CA GLU A 46 -0.09 -4.73 -4.67
C GLU A 46 1.36 -4.89 -5.14
N ARG A 47 2.10 -3.79 -5.19
CA ARG A 47 3.50 -3.81 -5.58
C ARG A 47 4.34 -4.64 -4.62
N ALA A 48 4.15 -4.46 -3.32
CA ALA A 48 4.88 -5.21 -2.30
C ALA A 48 4.58 -6.70 -2.38
N VAL A 49 3.31 -7.05 -2.53
CA VAL A 49 2.86 -8.44 -2.68
C VAL A 49 3.51 -9.08 -3.91
N GLU A 50 3.53 -8.37 -5.03
CA GLU A 50 4.11 -8.89 -6.26
C GLU A 50 5.61 -9.12 -6.13
N LEU A 51 6.34 -8.19 -5.52
CA LEU A 51 7.76 -8.35 -5.28
C LEU A 51 8.06 -9.53 -4.35
N TYR A 52 7.24 -9.72 -3.32
CA TYR A 52 7.37 -10.84 -2.41
C TYR A 52 7.07 -12.17 -3.12
N ARG A 53 5.99 -12.20 -3.91
CA ARG A 53 5.61 -13.40 -4.67
C ARG A 53 6.74 -13.84 -5.60
N ARG A 54 7.44 -12.89 -6.20
CA ARG A 54 8.60 -13.15 -7.08
C ARG A 54 9.89 -13.39 -6.31
N ARG A 55 9.82 -13.44 -4.98
CA ARG A 55 10.99 -13.63 -4.10
C ARG A 55 12.08 -12.57 -4.30
N ARG A 56 11.67 -11.36 -4.67
CA ARG A 56 12.57 -10.22 -4.85
C ARG A 56 12.86 -9.50 -3.55
N VAL A 57 11.98 -9.62 -2.58
CA VAL A 57 12.11 -8.95 -1.27
C VAL A 57 11.71 -9.91 -0.17
N THR A 58 12.23 -9.66 1.03
CA THR A 58 11.81 -10.37 2.24
C THR A 58 10.43 -9.91 2.68
N LEU A 59 9.82 -10.64 3.59
CA LEU A 59 8.53 -10.26 4.18
C LEU A 59 8.61 -8.89 4.84
N TRP A 60 9.68 -8.63 5.59
CA TRP A 60 9.90 -7.33 6.23
C TRP A 60 10.01 -6.21 5.19
N LYS A 61 10.79 -6.44 4.13
CA LYS A 61 10.97 -5.42 3.08
C LYS A 61 9.67 -5.14 2.36
N ALA A 62 8.85 -6.16 2.12
CA ALA A 62 7.52 -5.99 1.53
C ALA A 62 6.64 -5.10 2.40
N SER A 63 6.62 -5.33 3.71
CA SER A 63 5.84 -4.49 4.63
C SER A 63 6.34 -3.04 4.62
N TYR A 64 7.65 -2.85 4.54
CA TYR A 64 8.25 -1.52 4.46
C TYR A 64 7.84 -0.80 3.17
N ILE A 65 7.89 -1.49 2.03
CA ILE A 65 7.47 -0.94 0.73
C ILE A 65 6.00 -0.54 0.75
N ALA A 66 5.15 -1.38 1.33
CA ALA A 66 3.72 -1.11 1.45
C ALA A 66 3.39 -0.07 2.52
N LYS A 67 4.34 0.27 3.38
CA LYS A 67 4.18 1.18 4.52
C LYS A 67 3.11 0.69 5.50
N ILE A 68 3.10 -0.60 5.74
CA ILE A 68 2.21 -1.25 6.72
C ILE A 68 3.05 -2.09 7.67
N SER A 69 2.43 -2.55 8.76
CA SER A 69 3.11 -3.41 9.71
C SER A 69 3.37 -4.80 9.11
N LEU A 70 4.32 -5.52 9.70
CA LEU A 70 4.61 -6.88 9.29
C LEU A 70 3.37 -7.77 9.40
N ARG A 71 2.60 -7.60 10.47
CA ARG A 71 1.36 -8.36 10.70
C ARG A 71 0.33 -8.05 9.62
N GLU A 72 0.15 -6.78 9.29
CA GLU A 72 -0.76 -6.37 8.22
C GLU A 72 -0.34 -6.96 6.88
N MET A 73 0.97 -7.04 6.62
CA MET A 73 1.48 -7.65 5.39
C MET A 73 1.16 -9.15 5.36
N ILE A 74 1.31 -9.84 6.47
CA ILE A 74 0.95 -11.26 6.57
C ILE A 74 -0.54 -11.44 6.29
N ASP A 75 -1.39 -10.59 6.84
CA ASP A 75 -2.84 -10.63 6.61
C ASP A 75 -3.17 -10.39 5.13
N GLU A 76 -2.48 -9.44 4.48
CA GLU A 76 -2.65 -9.18 3.04
C GLU A 76 -2.33 -10.42 2.20
N LEU A 77 -1.25 -11.11 2.53
CA LEU A 77 -0.86 -12.32 1.81
C LEU A 77 -1.89 -13.43 1.99
N LYS A 78 -2.41 -13.58 3.21
CA LYS A 78 -3.47 -14.55 3.49
C LYS A 78 -4.75 -14.23 2.73
N ASN A 79 -5.15 -12.97 2.71
CA ASN A 79 -6.35 -12.51 2.02
C ASN A 79 -6.26 -12.71 0.50
N ARG A 80 -5.06 -12.73 -0.03
CA ARG A 80 -4.80 -12.97 -1.46
C ARG A 80 -4.51 -14.44 -1.76
N ASN A 81 -4.65 -15.31 -0.75
CA ASN A 81 -4.39 -16.76 -0.88
C ASN A 81 -2.96 -17.07 -1.33
N LEU A 82 -2.02 -16.24 -0.91
CA LEU A 82 -0.61 -16.46 -1.22
C LEU A 82 0.08 -17.15 -0.05
N PRO A 83 0.85 -18.21 -0.30
CA PRO A 83 1.60 -18.86 0.75
C PRO A 83 2.75 -17.99 1.22
N LEU A 84 3.09 -18.11 2.49
CA LEU A 84 4.31 -17.51 3.01
C LEU A 84 5.50 -18.31 2.49
N ASN A 85 6.32 -17.69 1.67
CA ASN A 85 7.53 -18.32 1.11
C ASN A 85 8.69 -18.20 2.08
N THR A 86 8.40 -18.24 3.37
CA THR A 86 9.38 -18.03 4.42
C THR A 86 9.38 -19.20 5.37
N THR A 87 10.56 -19.60 5.81
CA THR A 87 10.71 -20.54 6.91
C THR A 87 10.55 -19.77 8.22
N LEU A 88 10.43 -20.51 9.34
CA LEU A 88 10.39 -19.88 10.66
C LEU A 88 11.64 -19.04 10.91
N GLU A 89 12.78 -19.51 10.45
CA GLU A 89 14.05 -18.78 10.56
C GLU A 89 14.02 -17.46 9.80
N ASP A 90 13.46 -17.46 8.58
CA ASP A 90 13.31 -16.24 7.78
C ASP A 90 12.40 -15.23 8.49
N ILE A 91 11.34 -15.70 9.13
CA ILE A 91 10.43 -14.84 9.88
C ILE A 91 11.16 -14.19 11.06
N GLU A 92 11.99 -14.95 11.76
CA GLU A 92 12.79 -14.43 12.87
C GLU A 92 13.77 -13.36 12.39
N GLU A 93 14.43 -13.59 11.27
CA GLU A 93 15.33 -12.61 10.65
C GLU A 93 14.58 -11.34 10.26
N ASP A 94 13.39 -11.48 9.68
CA ASP A 94 12.53 -10.34 9.31
C ASP A 94 12.13 -9.54 10.53
N ILE A 95 11.79 -10.17 11.63
CA ILE A 95 11.43 -9.50 12.88
C ILE A 95 12.63 -8.71 13.42
N LEU A 96 13.80 -9.33 13.43
CA LEU A 96 15.03 -8.67 13.89
C LEU A 96 15.37 -7.48 13.02
N ALA A 97 15.24 -7.61 11.70
CA ALA A 97 15.48 -6.51 10.77
C ALA A 97 14.50 -5.36 11.01
N ALA A 98 13.24 -5.66 11.26
CA ALA A 98 12.22 -4.64 11.56
C ALA A 98 12.53 -3.91 12.87
N GLN A 99 12.93 -4.64 13.91
CA GLN A 99 13.30 -4.07 15.20
C GLN A 99 14.52 -3.16 15.05
N LYS A 100 15.51 -3.58 14.28
CA LYS A 100 16.70 -2.79 14.02
C LYS A 100 16.37 -1.50 13.27
N ALA A 101 15.50 -1.59 12.26
CA ALA A 101 15.07 -0.42 11.50
C ALA A 101 14.34 0.59 12.39
N GLU A 102 13.50 0.12 13.32
CA GLU A 102 12.82 0.98 14.29
C GLU A 102 13.80 1.68 15.23
N SER A 103 14.82 0.95 15.71
CA SER A 103 15.81 1.54 16.63
C SER A 103 16.77 2.50 15.90
N ASP A 104 16.96 2.34 14.59
CA ASP A 104 17.83 3.20 13.79
C ASP A 104 17.08 4.42 13.21
N SER A 105 15.76 4.46 13.29
CA SER A 105 14.94 5.51 12.69
C SER A 105 14.61 6.61 13.69
N ASP A 106 15.59 7.36 14.06
CA ASP A 106 15.39 8.55 14.92
C ASP A 106 15.27 9.83 14.10
#